data_cb45460c40ace09570a5e2c377f5c361
#
_entry.id   cb45460c40ace09570a5e2c377f5c361
#
_cell.length_a   1.000
_cell.length_b   1.000
_cell.length_c   1.000
_cell.angle_alpha   90.00
_cell.angle_beta   90.00
_cell.angle_gamma   90.00
#
_symmetry.space_group_name_H-M   'P 1'
#
loop_
_entity.id
_entity.type
_entity.pdbx_description
1 polymer ?
#
loop_
_entity_poly.entity_id
_entity_poly.type
_entity_poly.pdbx_seq_one_letter_code
_entity_poly.pdbx_strand_id
1 'polypeptide(L)'
;MKIHSNTKKKQKQKKAPENRRAGKTGNAGYYLGLLFRPLFRVFKILGVALAVVFVLALAVGAVVGVTEIYPRYVEYKQMAVQVVADSDLDTFRLQESSYIYDSEGAIIAKLTKDEDSFYLPYDQIPEYAVQAFVAVEDRTFWENSGIDWKGIFRVGLRFLTTEGEEVHGASTITQQLARNRFLTREVSLVRKAKEMLISQELTKKYSKEQIMEFYINDISFANTYYGLEAASIGYFGKSSRELSLSQIAYLCAIPNSPSYYNPYRHPDNALKRRDKILDDMLEMGYITQEDHDRAVAETITIEKPDYGFH
;
A
#
# COMPACT_ATOMS: atom_id res chain seq x y z
N MET A 1 -76.03 -45.56 -46.86
CA MET A 1 -76.38 -46.88 -46.34
C MET A 1 -76.48 -46.72 -44.82
N LYS A 2 -77.75 -46.59 -44.38
CA LYS A 2 -78.40 -47.37 -43.31
C LYS A 2 -77.56 -47.52 -42.01
N ILE A 3 -78.02 -47.32 -40.81
CA ILE A 3 -79.34 -47.27 -40.15
C ILE A 3 -79.11 -47.21 -38.66
N HIS A 4 -80.00 -46.54 -37.96
CA HIS A 4 -80.56 -46.72 -36.60
C HIS A 4 -79.80 -46.33 -35.34
N SER A 5 -80.26 -45.32 -34.63
CA SER A 5 -81.36 -45.38 -33.65
C SER A 5 -81.11 -46.26 -32.45
N ASN A 6 -80.96 -45.66 -31.29
CA ASN A 6 -81.90 -45.97 -30.24
C ASN A 6 -81.86 -45.05 -29.05
N THR A 7 -82.99 -44.52 -28.71
CA THR A 7 -83.39 -43.76 -27.50
C THR A 7 -83.46 -44.68 -26.32
N LYS A 8 -82.89 -44.24 -25.15
CA LYS A 8 -83.44 -44.71 -23.85
C LYS A 8 -83.46 -43.55 -22.83
N LYS A 9 -84.73 -43.14 -22.58
CA LYS A 9 -85.08 -42.32 -21.36
C LYS A 9 -84.68 -43.07 -20.11
N LYS A 10 -84.06 -42.40 -19.15
CA LYS A 10 -84.08 -42.79 -17.70
C LYS A 10 -84.18 -41.55 -16.85
N GLN A 11 -85.31 -41.43 -16.26
CA GLN A 11 -85.79 -40.96 -14.98
C GLN A 11 -84.87 -40.06 -14.11
N LYS A 12 -85.43 -38.87 -13.83
CA LYS A 12 -85.08 -37.97 -12.80
C LYS A 12 -85.28 -38.62 -11.40
N GLN A 13 -84.24 -38.79 -10.64
CA GLN A 13 -84.32 -38.90 -9.19
C GLN A 13 -83.93 -37.56 -8.59
N LYS A 14 -84.88 -36.92 -7.90
CA LYS A 14 -84.69 -35.78 -7.03
C LYS A 14 -83.89 -36.24 -5.80
N LYS A 15 -82.63 -35.77 -5.63
CA LYS A 15 -81.93 -35.82 -4.34
C LYS A 15 -82.12 -34.48 -3.63
N ALA A 16 -82.49 -34.60 -2.35
CA ALA A 16 -82.68 -33.50 -1.42
C ALA A 16 -81.42 -32.62 -1.27
N PRO A 17 -81.53 -31.32 -0.87
CA PRO A 17 -80.40 -30.44 -0.69
C PRO A 17 -79.61 -30.79 0.58
N GLU A 18 -78.39 -31.25 0.41
CA GLU A 18 -77.39 -31.46 1.46
C GLU A 18 -76.94 -30.12 1.99
N ASN A 19 -77.29 -29.87 3.23
CA ASN A 19 -77.03 -28.66 3.97
C ASN A 19 -75.50 -28.58 4.28
N ARG A 20 -74.68 -28.06 3.36
CA ARG A 20 -73.27 -27.76 3.61
C ARG A 20 -73.18 -26.52 4.44
N ARG A 21 -72.97 -26.70 5.73
CA ARG A 21 -72.43 -25.67 6.62
C ARG A 21 -71.08 -25.20 6.05
N ALA A 22 -71.11 -24.07 5.32
CA ALA A 22 -69.91 -23.34 4.91
C ALA A 22 -69.20 -22.84 6.19
N GLY A 23 -68.08 -23.49 6.49
CA GLY A 23 -67.25 -23.12 7.64
C GLY A 23 -66.79 -21.67 7.49
N LYS A 24 -66.99 -20.89 8.55
CA LYS A 24 -66.54 -19.53 8.74
C LYS A 24 -65.00 -19.48 8.93
N THR A 25 -64.20 -19.82 7.94
CA THR A 25 -62.74 -19.67 7.95
C THR A 25 -62.20 -18.69 6.89
N GLY A 26 -63.10 -18.00 6.14
CA GLY A 26 -62.72 -17.11 5.04
C GLY A 26 -62.31 -15.67 5.42
N ASN A 27 -62.56 -15.22 6.67
CA ASN A 27 -62.43 -13.79 6.97
C ASN A 27 -61.12 -13.37 7.58
N ALA A 28 -60.37 -14.25 8.23
CA ALA A 28 -59.12 -13.88 8.90
C ALA A 28 -58.05 -13.37 7.90
N GLY A 29 -57.84 -14.05 6.76
CA GLY A 29 -56.91 -13.63 5.71
C GLY A 29 -57.28 -12.32 5.04
N TYR A 30 -58.61 -12.07 4.88
CA TYR A 30 -59.11 -10.81 4.29
C TYR A 30 -58.88 -9.62 5.26
N TYR A 31 -59.14 -9.77 6.53
CA TYR A 31 -58.89 -8.72 7.53
C TYR A 31 -57.38 -8.48 7.76
N LEU A 32 -56.56 -9.53 7.77
CA LEU A 32 -55.11 -9.41 7.81
C LEU A 32 -54.59 -8.63 6.58
N GLY A 33 -55.05 -8.96 5.37
CA GLY A 33 -54.70 -8.23 4.16
C GLY A 33 -55.10 -6.76 4.16
N LEU A 34 -56.25 -6.42 4.79
CA LEU A 34 -56.69 -5.01 4.95
C LEU A 34 -55.81 -4.24 5.95
N LEU A 35 -55.33 -4.86 7.03
CA LEU A 35 -54.45 -4.27 8.03
C LEU A 35 -53.04 -4.04 7.47
N PHE A 36 -52.51 -4.96 6.63
CA PHE A 36 -51.18 -4.83 6.06
C PHE A 36 -51.08 -3.97 4.77
N ARG A 37 -52.22 -3.75 4.06
CA ARG A 37 -52.22 -2.86 2.87
C ARG A 37 -51.69 -1.47 3.07
N PRO A 38 -52.06 -0.70 4.16
CA PRO A 38 -51.49 0.62 4.40
C PRO A 38 -50.01 0.52 4.76
N LEU A 39 -49.61 -0.48 5.53
CA LEU A 39 -48.20 -0.69 5.88
C LEU A 39 -47.32 -0.94 4.63
N PHE A 40 -47.81 -1.76 3.71
CA PHE A 40 -47.16 -2.05 2.41
C PHE A 40 -47.05 -0.79 1.50
N ARG A 41 -48.05 0.08 1.57
CA ARG A 41 -48.00 1.38 0.86
C ARG A 41 -46.95 2.31 1.48
N VAL A 42 -46.88 2.36 2.81
CA VAL A 42 -45.85 3.15 3.54
C VAL A 42 -44.45 2.65 3.17
N PHE A 43 -44.21 1.34 3.20
CA PHE A 43 -42.91 0.78 2.78
C PHE A 43 -42.57 1.05 1.32
N LYS A 44 -43.55 1.00 0.39
CA LYS A 44 -43.35 1.41 -1.00
C LYS A 44 -42.97 2.87 -1.12
N ILE A 45 -43.69 3.76 -0.43
CA ILE A 45 -43.41 5.21 -0.47
C ILE A 45 -42.02 5.49 0.11
N LEU A 46 -41.68 4.84 1.25
CA LEU A 46 -40.36 4.96 1.86
C LEU A 46 -39.25 4.42 0.94
N GLY A 47 -39.45 3.28 0.28
CA GLY A 47 -38.53 2.73 -0.71
C GLY A 47 -38.30 3.64 -1.90
N VAL A 48 -39.38 4.24 -2.43
CA VAL A 48 -39.29 5.21 -3.54
C VAL A 48 -38.56 6.48 -3.05
N ALA A 49 -38.87 7.00 -1.85
CA ALA A 49 -38.20 8.15 -1.29
C ALA A 49 -36.68 7.92 -1.11
N LEU A 50 -36.31 6.75 -0.56
CA LEU A 50 -34.90 6.34 -0.44
C LEU A 50 -34.20 6.24 -1.81
N ALA A 51 -34.86 5.64 -2.80
CA ALA A 51 -34.34 5.55 -4.17
C ALA A 51 -34.12 6.95 -4.79
N VAL A 52 -35.05 7.88 -4.60
CA VAL A 52 -34.93 9.26 -5.06
C VAL A 52 -33.75 9.97 -4.36
N VAL A 53 -33.64 9.84 -3.03
CA VAL A 53 -32.51 10.41 -2.28
C VAL A 53 -31.18 9.83 -2.76
N PHE A 54 -31.12 8.52 -3.02
CA PHE A 54 -29.93 7.87 -3.57
C PHE A 54 -29.56 8.40 -4.95
N VAL A 55 -30.53 8.54 -5.86
CA VAL A 55 -30.29 9.10 -7.20
C VAL A 55 -29.83 10.55 -7.13
N LEU A 56 -30.45 11.36 -6.25
CA LEU A 56 -30.00 12.75 -6.03
C LEU A 56 -28.56 12.80 -5.46
N ALA A 57 -28.24 11.95 -4.51
CA ALA A 57 -26.86 11.84 -3.97
C ALA A 57 -25.85 11.46 -5.06
N LEU A 58 -26.20 10.53 -5.96
CA LEU A 58 -25.36 10.18 -7.12
C LEU A 58 -25.20 11.37 -8.08
N ALA A 59 -26.29 12.09 -8.36
CA ALA A 59 -26.24 13.28 -9.23
C ALA A 59 -25.35 14.39 -8.64
N VAL A 60 -25.50 14.68 -7.35
CA VAL A 60 -24.63 15.64 -6.64
C VAL A 60 -23.19 15.16 -6.66
N GLY A 61 -22.94 13.87 -6.37
CA GLY A 61 -21.59 13.27 -6.45
C GLY A 61 -20.98 13.38 -7.85
N ALA A 62 -21.76 13.17 -8.89
CA ALA A 62 -21.30 13.35 -10.27
C ALA A 62 -20.97 14.82 -10.60
N VAL A 63 -21.80 15.77 -10.16
CA VAL A 63 -21.52 17.20 -10.35
C VAL A 63 -20.22 17.59 -9.62
N VAL A 64 -20.08 17.25 -8.33
CA VAL A 64 -18.84 17.51 -7.56
C VAL A 64 -17.63 16.82 -8.21
N GLY A 65 -17.81 15.59 -8.70
CA GLY A 65 -16.77 14.86 -9.41
C GLY A 65 -16.26 15.62 -10.64
N VAL A 66 -17.16 16.16 -11.46
CA VAL A 66 -16.81 16.87 -12.70
C VAL A 66 -16.30 18.29 -12.42
N THR A 67 -16.92 19.02 -11.48
CA THR A 67 -16.61 20.44 -11.27
C THR A 67 -15.43 20.69 -10.32
N GLU A 68 -15.20 19.78 -9.35
CA GLU A 68 -14.19 19.98 -8.31
C GLU A 68 -13.05 18.96 -8.38
N ILE A 69 -13.38 17.68 -8.50
CA ILE A 69 -12.36 16.61 -8.40
C ILE A 69 -11.58 16.47 -9.71
N TYR A 70 -12.27 16.43 -10.85
CA TYR A 70 -11.64 16.22 -12.15
C TYR A 70 -10.66 17.32 -12.54
N PRO A 71 -10.96 18.64 -12.39
CA PRO A 71 -9.99 19.70 -12.66
C PRO A 71 -8.73 19.60 -11.80
N ARG A 72 -8.89 19.30 -10.50
CA ARG A 72 -7.74 19.09 -9.60
C ARG A 72 -6.90 17.88 -9.99
N TYR A 73 -7.56 16.79 -10.40
CA TYR A 73 -6.84 15.62 -10.93
C TYR A 73 -6.02 15.97 -12.17
N VAL A 74 -6.59 16.73 -13.13
CA VAL A 74 -5.89 17.18 -14.34
C VAL A 74 -4.70 18.06 -13.98
N GLU A 75 -4.86 19.02 -13.07
CA GLU A 75 -3.78 19.88 -12.57
C GLU A 75 -2.65 19.06 -11.96
N TYR A 76 -2.96 18.14 -11.03
CA TYR A 76 -1.95 17.31 -10.37
C TYR A 76 -1.28 16.36 -11.34
N LYS A 77 -2.01 15.87 -12.34
CA LYS A 77 -1.46 15.02 -13.39
C LYS A 77 -0.49 15.78 -14.27
N GLN A 78 -0.83 16.99 -14.68
CA GLN A 78 0.07 17.86 -15.45
C GLN A 78 1.32 18.20 -14.65
N MET A 79 1.17 18.55 -13.38
CA MET A 79 2.29 18.78 -12.47
C MET A 79 3.20 17.55 -12.37
N ALA A 80 2.63 16.35 -12.19
CA ALA A 80 3.40 15.10 -12.09
C ALA A 80 4.16 14.81 -13.38
N VAL A 81 3.53 14.99 -14.54
CA VAL A 81 4.19 14.86 -15.85
C VAL A 81 5.35 15.83 -15.98
N GLN A 82 5.12 17.11 -15.62
CA GLN A 82 6.13 18.15 -15.76
C GLN A 82 7.34 17.91 -14.85
N VAL A 83 7.14 17.67 -13.54
CA VAL A 83 8.27 17.49 -12.61
C VAL A 83 9.09 16.25 -12.94
N VAL A 84 8.45 15.19 -13.45
CA VAL A 84 9.17 14.00 -13.89
C VAL A 84 9.84 14.23 -15.24
N ALA A 85 9.22 14.96 -16.18
CA ALA A 85 9.85 15.30 -17.45
C ALA A 85 11.13 16.11 -17.25
N ASP A 86 11.11 17.06 -16.31
CA ASP A 86 12.24 17.95 -15.98
C ASP A 86 13.30 17.26 -15.11
N SER A 87 13.01 16.11 -14.50
CA SER A 87 13.99 15.38 -13.69
C SER A 87 15.03 14.68 -14.56
N ASP A 88 16.24 14.60 -14.06
CA ASP A 88 17.37 13.88 -14.62
C ASP A 88 18.10 13.06 -13.54
N LEU A 89 19.24 12.49 -13.84
CA LEU A 89 20.03 11.73 -12.87
C LEU A 89 20.51 12.61 -11.72
N ASP A 90 20.84 13.87 -11.98
CA ASP A 90 21.31 14.81 -10.95
C ASP A 90 20.19 15.20 -9.99
N THR A 91 18.92 15.13 -10.42
CA THR A 91 17.74 15.32 -9.55
C THR A 91 17.74 14.33 -8.39
N PHE A 92 18.26 13.12 -8.56
CA PHE A 92 18.28 12.06 -7.56
C PHE A 92 19.60 11.93 -6.81
N ARG A 93 20.62 12.68 -7.20
CA ARG A 93 21.89 12.74 -6.47
C ARG A 93 21.79 13.72 -5.32
N LEU A 94 22.15 13.28 -4.12
CA LEU A 94 22.44 14.14 -2.99
C LEU A 94 23.83 14.76 -3.21
N GLN A 95 24.09 15.86 -2.52
CA GLN A 95 25.43 16.41 -2.48
C GLN A 95 26.33 15.41 -1.74
N GLU A 96 27.30 14.85 -2.45
CA GLU A 96 28.19 13.83 -1.90
C GLU A 96 29.13 14.42 -0.85
N SER A 97 29.39 13.62 0.18
CA SER A 97 30.41 13.92 1.20
C SER A 97 31.81 13.79 0.63
N SER A 98 32.68 14.71 0.97
CA SER A 98 34.10 14.62 0.63
C SER A 98 34.92 14.31 1.86
N TYR A 99 35.87 13.37 1.74
CA TYR A 99 36.81 13.03 2.80
C TYR A 99 38.23 13.37 2.36
N ILE A 100 39.03 13.82 3.33
CA ILE A 100 40.46 13.99 3.15
C ILE A 100 41.14 12.81 3.85
N TYR A 101 41.99 12.12 3.11
CA TYR A 101 42.73 10.97 3.60
C TYR A 101 44.20 11.34 3.79
N ASP A 102 44.88 10.72 4.76
CA ASP A 102 46.34 10.76 4.86
C ASP A 102 47.01 9.83 3.84
N SER A 103 48.32 9.77 3.86
CA SER A 103 49.10 8.90 2.99
C SER A 103 48.94 7.41 3.26
N GLU A 104 48.37 7.03 4.41
CA GLU A 104 48.11 5.68 4.83
C GLU A 104 46.65 5.25 4.57
N GLY A 105 45.81 6.19 4.07
CA GLY A 105 44.38 5.96 3.75
C GLY A 105 43.45 6.17 4.93
N ALA A 106 43.95 6.73 6.05
CA ALA A 106 43.09 7.09 7.17
C ALA A 106 42.37 8.43 6.92
N ILE A 107 41.12 8.55 7.32
CA ILE A 107 40.34 9.78 7.16
C ILE A 107 40.85 10.84 8.11
N ILE A 108 41.41 11.95 7.58
CA ILE A 108 41.90 13.10 8.35
C ILE A 108 40.77 14.09 8.61
N ALA A 109 39.93 14.33 7.64
CA ALA A 109 38.85 15.30 7.73
C ALA A 109 37.67 14.90 6.83
N LYS A 110 36.48 15.32 7.25
CA LYS A 110 35.25 15.19 6.51
C LYS A 110 34.74 16.57 6.12
N LEU A 111 34.55 16.80 4.83
CA LEU A 111 34.02 18.04 4.29
C LEU A 111 32.55 17.81 3.92
N THR A 112 31.66 17.93 4.92
CA THR A 112 30.21 17.91 4.70
C THR A 112 29.57 19.07 5.43
N LYS A 113 28.42 19.54 4.94
CA LYS A 113 27.67 20.59 5.62
C LYS A 113 26.81 20.00 6.74
N ASP A 114 25.90 19.10 6.43
CA ASP A 114 24.91 18.59 7.39
C ASP A 114 24.50 17.13 7.15
N GLU A 115 24.79 16.55 5.96
CA GLU A 115 24.33 15.23 5.54
C GLU A 115 25.49 14.42 4.94
N ASP A 116 25.55 13.14 5.26
CA ASP A 116 26.50 12.18 4.69
C ASP A 116 25.85 11.40 3.59
N SER A 117 26.43 11.48 2.39
CA SER A 117 25.95 10.75 1.22
C SER A 117 27.10 10.30 0.34
N PHE A 118 27.03 9.05 -0.13
CA PHE A 118 27.90 8.47 -1.15
C PHE A 118 27.02 7.76 -2.14
N TYR A 119 27.08 8.14 -3.39
CA TYR A 119 26.24 7.57 -4.43
C TYR A 119 26.76 6.22 -4.90
N LEU A 120 25.91 5.20 -4.88
CA LEU A 120 26.17 3.87 -5.39
C LEU A 120 25.41 3.68 -6.71
N PRO A 121 26.09 3.48 -7.85
CA PRO A 121 25.45 2.95 -9.06
C PRO A 121 24.80 1.60 -8.79
N TYR A 122 23.74 1.27 -9.52
CA TYR A 122 22.94 0.05 -9.28
C TYR A 122 23.77 -1.23 -9.25
N ASP A 123 24.75 -1.36 -10.14
CA ASP A 123 25.64 -2.51 -10.22
C ASP A 123 26.63 -2.65 -9.04
N GLN A 124 26.71 -1.63 -8.19
CA GLN A 124 27.49 -1.65 -6.96
C GLN A 124 26.66 -1.85 -5.70
N ILE A 125 25.33 -1.80 -5.82
CA ILE A 125 24.42 -2.04 -4.68
C ILE A 125 24.40 -3.54 -4.38
N PRO A 126 24.65 -3.96 -3.12
CA PRO A 126 24.55 -5.37 -2.75
C PRO A 126 23.17 -5.95 -3.07
N GLU A 127 23.12 -7.11 -3.69
CA GLU A 127 21.87 -7.77 -4.07
C GLU A 127 20.95 -8.00 -2.87
N TYR A 128 21.52 -8.40 -1.73
CA TYR A 128 20.74 -8.56 -0.49
C TYR A 128 20.06 -7.27 -0.02
N ALA A 129 20.64 -6.09 -0.29
CA ALA A 129 20.01 -4.83 0.06
C ALA A 129 18.77 -4.58 -0.82
N VAL A 130 18.87 -4.82 -2.13
CA VAL A 130 17.74 -4.74 -3.06
C VAL A 130 16.62 -5.70 -2.62
N GLN A 131 16.99 -6.96 -2.36
CA GLN A 131 16.05 -8.01 -1.93
C GLN A 131 15.40 -7.68 -0.59
N ALA A 132 16.15 -7.16 0.39
CA ALA A 132 15.64 -6.76 1.69
C ALA A 132 14.61 -5.61 1.58
N PHE A 133 14.91 -4.56 0.80
CA PHE A 133 13.97 -3.47 0.57
C PHE A 133 12.71 -3.93 -0.16
N VAL A 134 12.85 -4.78 -1.17
CA VAL A 134 11.69 -5.38 -1.85
C VAL A 134 10.85 -6.19 -0.88
N ALA A 135 11.47 -7.05 -0.06
CA ALA A 135 10.76 -7.92 0.87
C ALA A 135 9.94 -7.14 1.91
N VAL A 136 10.49 -6.04 2.44
CA VAL A 136 9.89 -5.33 3.58
C VAL A 136 9.05 -4.12 3.17
N GLU A 137 9.38 -3.44 2.06
CA GLU A 137 8.73 -2.18 1.67
C GLU A 137 7.76 -2.35 0.49
N ASP A 138 8.08 -3.23 -0.48
CA ASP A 138 7.28 -3.33 -1.71
C ASP A 138 7.47 -4.69 -2.41
N ARG A 139 6.81 -5.73 -1.93
CA ARG A 139 6.90 -7.10 -2.48
C ARG A 139 6.52 -7.22 -3.96
N THR A 140 5.83 -6.23 -4.50
CA THR A 140 5.41 -6.17 -5.90
C THR A 140 6.24 -5.20 -6.73
N PHE A 141 7.35 -4.69 -6.20
CA PHE A 141 8.16 -3.63 -6.80
C PHE A 141 8.45 -3.88 -8.29
N TRP A 142 8.91 -5.07 -8.64
CA TRP A 142 9.29 -5.42 -10.01
C TRP A 142 8.12 -5.46 -10.99
N GLU A 143 6.89 -5.66 -10.49
CA GLU A 143 5.68 -5.87 -11.29
C GLU A 143 4.76 -4.65 -11.32
N ASN A 144 4.74 -3.85 -10.23
CA ASN A 144 3.80 -2.73 -10.12
C ASN A 144 4.19 -1.54 -11.02
N SER A 145 3.21 -0.71 -11.35
CA SER A 145 3.38 0.52 -12.16
C SER A 145 3.63 1.77 -11.29
N GLY A 146 4.35 1.62 -10.17
CA GLY A 146 4.58 2.67 -9.18
C GLY A 146 3.52 2.71 -8.08
N ILE A 147 2.43 1.94 -8.21
CA ILE A 147 1.36 1.81 -7.22
C ILE A 147 0.98 0.33 -7.08
N ASP A 148 0.92 -0.17 -5.85
CA ASP A 148 0.33 -1.48 -5.55
C ASP A 148 -1.17 -1.35 -5.26
N TRP A 149 -1.99 -1.39 -6.32
CA TRP A 149 -3.46 -1.33 -6.19
C TRP A 149 -4.04 -2.49 -5.39
N LYS A 150 -3.44 -3.68 -5.48
CA LYS A 150 -3.88 -4.86 -4.70
C LYS A 150 -3.59 -4.67 -3.22
N GLY A 151 -2.42 -4.12 -2.90
CA GLY A 151 -2.03 -3.75 -1.54
C GLY A 151 -2.97 -2.70 -0.95
N ILE A 152 -3.26 -1.63 -1.68
CA ILE A 152 -4.22 -0.58 -1.26
C ILE A 152 -5.60 -1.18 -0.97
N PHE A 153 -6.11 -2.03 -1.85
CA PHE A 153 -7.40 -2.71 -1.65
C PHE A 153 -7.39 -3.61 -0.41
N ARG A 154 -6.32 -4.39 -0.21
CA ARG A 154 -6.13 -5.27 0.95
C ARG A 154 -6.11 -4.47 2.26
N VAL A 155 -5.37 -3.36 2.28
CA VAL A 155 -5.31 -2.42 3.43
C VAL A 155 -6.67 -1.82 3.71
N GLY A 156 -7.38 -1.34 2.66
CA GLY A 156 -8.72 -0.78 2.80
C GLY A 156 -9.74 -1.79 3.35
N LEU A 157 -9.68 -3.04 2.89
CA LEU A 157 -10.55 -4.10 3.41
C LEU A 157 -10.23 -4.43 4.88
N ARG A 158 -8.95 -4.53 5.23
CA ARG A 158 -8.53 -4.77 6.61
C ARG A 158 -8.96 -3.64 7.55
N PHE A 159 -8.84 -2.38 7.14
CA PHE A 159 -9.32 -1.23 7.91
C PHE A 159 -10.82 -1.29 8.22
N LEU A 160 -11.63 -1.86 7.32
CA LEU A 160 -13.06 -2.06 7.54
C LEU A 160 -13.40 -3.27 8.42
N THR A 161 -12.49 -4.24 8.54
CA THR A 161 -12.74 -5.51 9.25
C THR A 161 -12.04 -5.63 10.61
N THR A 162 -10.95 -4.88 10.81
CA THR A 162 -10.22 -4.82 12.09
C THR A 162 -10.40 -3.44 12.70
N GLU A 163 -11.05 -3.35 13.84
CA GLU A 163 -11.38 -2.09 14.53
C GLU A 163 -10.15 -1.20 14.80
N GLY A 164 -9.62 -0.55 13.74
CA GLY A 164 -8.63 0.52 13.87
C GLY A 164 -7.18 0.08 14.16
N GLU A 165 -6.82 -1.20 13.98
CA GLU A 165 -5.40 -1.59 14.02
C GLU A 165 -4.62 -0.90 12.89
N GLU A 166 -3.46 -0.33 13.22
CA GLU A 166 -2.59 0.34 12.26
C GLU A 166 -2.21 -0.61 11.12
N VAL A 167 -2.71 -0.31 9.94
CA VAL A 167 -2.43 -1.10 8.74
C VAL A 167 -1.23 -0.47 8.02
N HIS A 168 -0.04 -1.01 8.29
CA HIS A 168 1.18 -0.60 7.60
C HIS A 168 1.31 -1.30 6.22
N GLY A 169 1.95 -0.62 5.25
CA GLY A 169 2.54 -1.28 4.09
C GLY A 169 1.82 -1.21 2.75
N ALA A 170 1.10 -0.11 2.44
CA ALA A 170 0.53 0.07 1.08
C ALA A 170 1.28 1.08 0.20
N SER A 171 2.35 1.71 0.70
CA SER A 171 3.17 2.63 -0.10
C SER A 171 4.31 1.86 -0.77
N THR A 172 4.47 2.04 -2.08
CA THR A 172 5.56 1.42 -2.84
C THR A 172 6.88 2.17 -2.66
N ILE A 173 8.00 1.52 -3.01
CA ILE A 173 9.34 2.15 -3.09
C ILE A 173 9.28 3.38 -3.98
N THR A 174 8.64 3.29 -5.15
CA THR A 174 8.49 4.43 -6.07
C THR A 174 7.71 5.59 -5.47
N GLN A 175 6.67 5.31 -4.67
CA GLN A 175 5.92 6.34 -3.94
C GLN A 175 6.76 7.01 -2.85
N GLN A 176 7.61 6.26 -2.17
CA GLN A 176 8.52 6.82 -1.16
C GLN A 176 9.55 7.73 -1.82
N LEU A 177 10.14 7.32 -2.94
CA LEU A 177 11.04 8.15 -3.74
C LEU A 177 10.35 9.44 -4.23
N ALA A 178 9.14 9.31 -4.80
CA ALA A 178 8.34 10.46 -5.25
C ALA A 178 8.09 11.47 -4.12
N ARG A 179 7.72 10.95 -2.94
CA ARG A 179 7.50 11.78 -1.75
C ARG A 179 8.76 12.52 -1.32
N ASN A 180 9.88 11.84 -1.25
CA ASN A 180 11.13 12.41 -0.73
C ASN A 180 11.68 13.49 -1.65
N ARG A 181 11.59 13.31 -2.97
CA ARG A 181 12.23 14.19 -3.95
C ARG A 181 11.36 15.34 -4.45
N PHE A 182 10.05 15.12 -4.59
CA PHE A 182 9.18 16.08 -5.30
C PHE A 182 8.11 16.69 -4.41
N LEU A 183 7.97 16.25 -3.15
CA LEU A 183 6.87 16.68 -2.29
C LEU A 183 7.36 17.21 -0.95
N THR A 184 6.53 18.04 -0.32
CA THR A 184 6.78 18.55 1.02
C THR A 184 6.44 17.52 2.09
N ARG A 185 6.94 17.74 3.32
CA ARG A 185 6.66 16.86 4.47
C ARG A 185 5.24 16.95 5.02
N GLU A 186 4.40 17.85 4.49
CA GLU A 186 3.01 17.99 4.91
C GLU A 186 2.21 16.70 4.67
N VAL A 187 1.48 16.24 5.70
CA VAL A 187 0.67 15.03 5.61
C VAL A 187 -0.75 15.42 5.18
N SER A 188 -1.11 15.12 3.92
CA SER A 188 -2.45 15.39 3.39
C SER A 188 -2.86 14.36 2.33
N LEU A 189 -4.17 14.20 2.13
CA LEU A 189 -4.69 13.36 1.04
C LEU A 189 -4.27 13.90 -0.34
N VAL A 190 -4.18 15.22 -0.47
CA VAL A 190 -3.71 15.88 -1.69
C VAL A 190 -2.26 15.49 -1.98
N ARG A 191 -1.38 15.54 -0.97
CA ARG A 191 0.00 15.08 -1.12
C ARG A 191 0.04 13.61 -1.55
N LYS A 192 -0.78 12.73 -0.94
CA LYS A 192 -0.83 11.30 -1.31
C LYS A 192 -1.29 11.09 -2.74
N ALA A 193 -2.27 11.87 -3.22
CA ALA A 193 -2.69 11.84 -4.62
C ALA A 193 -1.56 12.25 -5.58
N LYS A 194 -0.84 13.35 -5.27
CA LYS A 194 0.33 13.78 -6.04
C LYS A 194 1.44 12.75 -6.04
N GLU A 195 1.75 12.14 -4.88
CA GLU A 195 2.73 11.04 -4.73
C GLU A 195 2.40 9.87 -5.67
N MET A 196 1.13 9.44 -5.71
CA MET A 196 0.69 8.37 -6.60
C MET A 196 0.85 8.74 -8.08
N LEU A 197 0.50 9.95 -8.47
CA LEU A 197 0.63 10.40 -9.85
C LEU A 197 2.09 10.53 -10.28
N ILE A 198 2.96 11.09 -9.44
CA ILE A 198 4.39 11.20 -9.70
C ILE A 198 5.02 9.80 -9.81
N SER A 199 4.68 8.87 -8.91
CA SER A 199 5.23 7.51 -8.94
C SER A 199 4.88 6.75 -10.21
N GLN A 200 3.68 6.96 -10.76
CA GLN A 200 3.32 6.41 -12.08
C GLN A 200 4.15 7.00 -13.22
N GLU A 201 4.40 8.31 -13.20
CA GLU A 201 5.23 8.94 -14.24
C GLU A 201 6.71 8.53 -14.10
N LEU A 202 7.24 8.41 -12.89
CA LEU A 202 8.58 7.88 -12.64
C LEU A 202 8.76 6.49 -13.25
N THR A 203 7.80 5.59 -13.04
CA THR A 203 7.85 4.22 -13.58
C THR A 203 7.76 4.17 -15.11
N LYS A 204 7.24 5.23 -15.77
CA LYS A 204 7.24 5.35 -17.22
C LYS A 204 8.57 5.85 -17.76
N LYS A 205 9.26 6.73 -17.02
CA LYS A 205 10.49 7.39 -17.46
C LYS A 205 11.74 6.58 -17.13
N TYR A 206 11.78 5.94 -15.96
CA TYR A 206 12.95 5.26 -15.43
C TYR A 206 12.70 3.76 -15.30
N SER A 207 13.73 2.95 -15.49
CA SER A 207 13.68 1.52 -15.24
C SER A 207 13.52 1.22 -13.74
N LYS A 208 13.12 0.00 -13.40
CA LYS A 208 13.00 -0.41 -11.99
C LYS A 208 14.36 -0.39 -11.27
N GLU A 209 15.42 -0.76 -11.96
CA GLU A 209 16.79 -0.70 -11.46
C GLU A 209 17.19 0.74 -11.15
N GLN A 210 16.91 1.68 -12.05
CA GLN A 210 17.16 3.11 -11.79
C GLN A 210 16.34 3.65 -10.61
N ILE A 211 15.07 3.27 -10.49
CA ILE A 211 14.22 3.69 -9.37
C ILE A 211 14.77 3.12 -8.04
N MET A 212 15.23 1.88 -8.03
CA MET A 212 15.84 1.26 -6.84
C MET A 212 17.17 1.95 -6.50
N GLU A 213 18.00 2.24 -7.50
CA GLU A 213 19.24 2.99 -7.34
C GLU A 213 18.97 4.35 -6.68
N PHE A 214 18.04 5.12 -7.22
CA PHE A 214 17.67 6.43 -6.66
C PHE A 214 17.15 6.30 -5.24
N TYR A 215 16.29 5.33 -4.99
CA TYR A 215 15.71 5.10 -3.67
C TYR A 215 16.76 4.77 -2.62
N ILE A 216 17.63 3.82 -2.88
CA ILE A 216 18.66 3.36 -1.92
C ILE A 216 19.65 4.48 -1.61
N ASN A 217 19.93 5.37 -2.56
CA ASN A 217 20.80 6.53 -2.38
C ASN A 217 20.12 7.73 -1.70
N ASP A 218 18.76 7.76 -1.68
CA ASP A 218 18.00 8.91 -1.18
C ASP A 218 17.50 8.77 0.25
N ILE A 219 17.30 7.53 0.71
CA ILE A 219 16.64 7.29 2.00
C ILE A 219 17.57 7.62 3.18
N SER A 220 16.94 8.13 4.27
CA SER A 220 17.64 8.43 5.51
C SER A 220 17.80 7.19 6.39
N PHE A 221 19.02 6.98 6.87
CA PHE A 221 19.36 5.92 7.82
C PHE A 221 19.62 6.46 9.25
N ALA A 222 18.99 7.56 9.63
CA ALA A 222 19.25 8.28 10.87
C ALA A 222 20.66 8.93 10.96
N ASN A 223 20.92 9.68 12.03
CA ASN A 223 22.23 10.26 12.37
C ASN A 223 22.95 10.95 11.19
N THR A 224 22.21 11.67 10.36
CA THR A 224 22.71 12.37 9.15
C THR A 224 23.11 11.49 7.96
N TYR A 225 23.07 10.17 8.07
CA TYR A 225 23.39 9.26 6.96
C TYR A 225 22.26 9.15 5.96
N TYR A 226 22.54 9.51 4.70
CA TYR A 226 21.66 9.36 3.56
C TYR A 226 22.27 8.40 2.54
N GLY A 227 21.49 7.40 2.14
CA GLY A 227 21.95 6.30 1.30
C GLY A 227 22.68 5.19 2.06
N LEU A 228 22.65 4.01 1.45
CA LEU A 228 23.15 2.77 2.04
C LEU A 228 24.65 2.83 2.32
N GLU A 229 25.44 3.39 1.42
CA GLU A 229 26.90 3.44 1.56
C GLU A 229 27.32 4.33 2.73
N ALA A 230 26.73 5.53 2.86
CA ALA A 230 26.99 6.41 3.99
C ALA A 230 26.62 5.76 5.33
N ALA A 231 25.49 5.05 5.37
CA ALA A 231 25.07 4.31 6.55
C ALA A 231 26.02 3.16 6.88
N SER A 232 26.49 2.44 5.85
CA SER A 232 27.45 1.34 6.03
C SER A 232 28.77 1.83 6.63
N ILE A 233 29.32 2.87 6.04
CA ILE A 233 30.57 3.49 6.54
C ILE A 233 30.34 4.04 7.95
N GLY A 234 29.22 4.73 8.17
CA GLY A 234 28.93 5.37 9.46
C GLY A 234 28.67 4.41 10.62
N TYR A 235 28.06 3.26 10.36
CA TYR A 235 27.72 2.29 11.41
C TYR A 235 28.67 1.11 11.52
N PHE A 236 29.36 0.75 10.42
CA PHE A 236 30.22 -0.44 10.36
C PHE A 236 31.66 -0.17 9.92
N GLY A 237 32.01 1.08 9.61
CA GLY A 237 33.37 1.46 9.21
C GLY A 237 33.85 0.87 7.88
N LYS A 238 32.95 0.31 7.05
CA LYS A 238 33.28 -0.36 5.79
C LYS A 238 32.22 -0.15 4.72
N SER A 239 32.59 -0.45 3.46
CA SER A 239 31.68 -0.36 2.32
C SER A 239 30.51 -1.32 2.47
N SER A 240 29.34 -0.91 1.97
CA SER A 240 28.13 -1.73 1.95
C SER A 240 28.31 -3.06 1.21
N ARG A 241 29.26 -3.14 0.28
CA ARG A 241 29.63 -4.38 -0.43
C ARG A 241 30.34 -5.41 0.44
N GLU A 242 30.85 -4.99 1.58
CA GLU A 242 31.57 -5.85 2.54
C GLU A 242 30.69 -6.27 3.72
N LEU A 243 29.43 -5.82 3.72
CA LEU A 243 28.48 -6.13 4.78
C LEU A 243 27.99 -7.59 4.68
N SER A 244 27.82 -8.22 5.84
CA SER A 244 27.08 -9.48 5.92
C SER A 244 25.59 -9.28 5.63
N LEU A 245 24.88 -10.39 5.34
CA LEU A 245 23.43 -10.38 5.20
C LEU A 245 22.73 -9.77 6.42
N SER A 246 23.21 -10.12 7.62
CA SER A 246 22.69 -9.61 8.89
C SER A 246 22.87 -8.09 9.01
N GLN A 247 24.05 -7.56 8.66
CA GLN A 247 24.35 -6.13 8.69
C GLN A 247 23.49 -5.36 7.66
N ILE A 248 23.32 -5.91 6.47
CA ILE A 248 22.43 -5.33 5.45
C ILE A 248 20.99 -5.27 5.95
N ALA A 249 20.45 -6.38 6.44
CA ALA A 249 19.09 -6.42 6.97
C ALA A 249 18.89 -5.46 8.16
N TYR A 250 19.94 -5.30 9.01
CA TYR A 250 19.94 -4.35 10.10
C TYR A 250 19.85 -2.90 9.61
N LEU A 251 20.63 -2.52 8.59
CA LEU A 251 20.52 -1.19 7.98
C LEU A 251 19.13 -0.98 7.35
N CYS A 252 18.62 -1.96 6.62
CA CYS A 252 17.29 -1.87 5.98
C CYS A 252 16.13 -1.71 7.00
N ALA A 253 16.38 -1.98 8.29
CA ALA A 253 15.39 -1.73 9.34
C ALA A 253 15.19 -0.23 9.63
N ILE A 254 16.22 0.60 9.45
CA ILE A 254 16.27 1.98 9.94
C ILE A 254 15.32 2.92 9.19
N PRO A 255 15.23 2.91 7.84
CA PRO A 255 14.47 3.92 7.07
C PRO A 255 12.98 3.96 7.37
N ASN A 256 12.40 2.87 7.85
CA ASN A 256 10.98 2.80 8.19
C ASN A 256 10.59 3.80 9.30
N SER A 257 11.44 3.94 10.33
CA SER A 257 11.30 4.92 11.40
C SER A 257 12.68 5.26 11.99
N PRO A 258 13.43 6.21 11.37
CA PRO A 258 14.83 6.45 11.71
C PRO A 258 15.09 6.82 13.17
N SER A 259 14.12 7.46 13.84
CA SER A 259 14.25 7.77 15.26
C SER A 259 14.03 6.55 16.15
N TYR A 260 13.08 5.68 15.81
CA TYR A 260 12.71 4.50 16.59
C TYR A 260 13.70 3.34 16.41
N TYR A 261 14.29 3.21 15.21
CA TYR A 261 15.27 2.18 14.88
C TYR A 261 16.70 2.72 14.85
N ASN A 262 16.96 3.85 15.54
CA ASN A 262 18.29 4.46 15.60
C ASN A 262 19.30 3.52 16.26
N PRO A 263 20.38 3.10 15.58
CA PRO A 263 21.34 2.13 16.10
C PRO A 263 22.05 2.56 17.38
N TYR A 264 22.27 3.87 17.56
CA TYR A 264 22.94 4.40 18.75
C TYR A 264 22.04 4.56 19.96
N ARG A 265 20.72 4.70 19.74
CA ARG A 265 19.74 4.97 20.80
C ARG A 265 18.88 3.75 21.12
N HIS A 266 18.54 2.97 20.11
CA HIS A 266 17.58 1.87 20.19
C HIS A 266 18.03 0.64 19.39
N PRO A 267 19.24 0.10 19.65
CA PRO A 267 19.80 -1.02 18.88
C PRO A 267 18.89 -2.27 18.89
N ASP A 268 18.24 -2.55 20.02
CA ASP A 268 17.35 -3.72 20.17
C ASP A 268 16.12 -3.63 19.27
N ASN A 269 15.61 -2.42 19.02
CA ASN A 269 14.49 -2.24 18.10
C ASN A 269 14.90 -2.54 16.67
N ALA A 270 16.08 -2.06 16.26
CA ALA A 270 16.64 -2.33 14.96
C ALA A 270 16.94 -3.83 14.77
N LEU A 271 17.46 -4.53 15.82
CA LEU A 271 17.67 -5.98 15.80
C LEU A 271 16.37 -6.76 15.58
N LYS A 272 15.31 -6.45 16.33
CA LYS A 272 14.02 -7.11 16.16
C LYS A 272 13.45 -6.92 14.76
N ARG A 273 13.64 -5.74 14.18
CA ARG A 273 13.18 -5.49 12.82
C ARG A 273 14.08 -6.16 11.78
N ARG A 274 15.40 -6.27 12.03
CA ARG A 274 16.32 -7.09 11.22
C ARG A 274 15.81 -8.52 11.09
N ASP A 275 15.47 -9.16 12.23
CA ASP A 275 14.96 -10.53 12.25
C ASP A 275 13.69 -10.64 11.40
N LYS A 276 12.75 -9.69 11.53
CA LYS A 276 11.56 -9.65 10.70
C LYS A 276 11.86 -9.49 9.21
N ILE A 277 12.86 -8.69 8.84
CA ILE A 277 13.29 -8.53 7.45
C ILE A 277 13.87 -9.84 6.91
N LEU A 278 14.67 -10.55 7.71
CA LEU A 278 15.21 -11.86 7.36
C LEU A 278 14.10 -12.90 7.18
N ASP A 279 13.08 -12.91 8.05
CA ASP A 279 11.87 -13.72 7.89
C ASP A 279 11.15 -13.44 6.54
N ASP A 280 10.96 -12.15 6.22
CA ASP A 280 10.31 -11.72 4.98
C ASP A 280 11.14 -12.10 3.73
N MET A 281 12.47 -12.01 3.80
CA MET A 281 13.38 -12.45 2.73
C MET A 281 13.33 -13.96 2.53
N LEU A 282 13.27 -14.74 3.60
CA LEU A 282 13.10 -16.18 3.56
C LEU A 282 11.74 -16.57 2.96
N GLU A 283 10.66 -15.92 3.40
CA GLU A 283 9.31 -16.15 2.86
C GLU A 283 9.24 -15.90 1.34
N MET A 284 9.98 -14.89 0.85
CA MET A 284 10.06 -14.58 -0.58
C MET A 284 11.05 -15.45 -1.36
N GLY A 285 11.80 -16.34 -0.68
CA GLY A 285 12.78 -17.20 -1.30
C GLY A 285 14.06 -16.51 -1.76
N TYR A 286 14.36 -15.33 -1.22
CA TYR A 286 15.60 -14.59 -1.51
C TYR A 286 16.81 -15.17 -0.78
N ILE A 287 16.59 -15.81 0.36
CA ILE A 287 17.62 -16.48 1.16
C ILE A 287 17.16 -17.89 1.52
N THR A 288 18.13 -18.75 1.83
CA THR A 288 17.86 -20.11 2.34
C THR A 288 17.60 -20.08 3.85
N GLN A 289 17.03 -21.16 4.40
CA GLN A 289 16.89 -21.33 5.85
C GLN A 289 18.26 -21.28 6.57
N GLU A 290 19.30 -21.84 5.96
CA GLU A 290 20.66 -21.81 6.51
C GLU A 290 21.22 -20.39 6.56
N ASP A 291 21.00 -19.56 5.52
CA ASP A 291 21.41 -18.16 5.49
C ASP A 291 20.66 -17.35 6.53
N HIS A 292 19.35 -17.58 6.67
CA HIS A 292 18.52 -16.96 7.68
C HIS A 292 19.03 -17.25 9.10
N ASP A 293 19.21 -18.54 9.45
CA ASP A 293 19.60 -18.94 10.80
C ASP A 293 21.00 -18.42 11.15
N ARG A 294 21.91 -18.40 10.18
CA ARG A 294 23.25 -17.81 10.32
C ARG A 294 23.17 -16.30 10.54
N ALA A 295 22.35 -15.59 9.77
CA ALA A 295 22.21 -14.15 9.87
C ALA A 295 21.52 -13.70 11.18
N VAL A 296 20.52 -14.44 11.67
CA VAL A 296 19.88 -14.20 12.97
C VAL A 296 20.84 -14.42 14.12
N ALA A 297 21.70 -15.45 14.05
CA ALA A 297 22.68 -15.75 15.09
C ALA A 297 23.87 -14.77 15.13
N GLU A 298 24.06 -13.98 14.06
CA GLU A 298 25.16 -13.03 13.98
C GLU A 298 24.98 -11.85 14.95
N THR A 299 26.02 -11.58 15.75
CA THR A 299 26.04 -10.42 16.64
C THR A 299 26.38 -9.16 15.86
N ILE A 300 25.53 -8.14 15.95
CA ILE A 300 25.76 -6.84 15.33
C ILE A 300 26.54 -5.94 16.29
N THR A 301 27.70 -5.50 15.85
CA THR A 301 28.51 -4.49 16.55
C THR A 301 28.48 -3.20 15.75
N ILE A 302 28.06 -2.10 16.38
CA ILE A 302 27.99 -0.78 15.77
C ILE A 302 29.21 0.02 16.20
N GLU A 303 29.93 0.54 15.22
CA GLU A 303 31.01 1.48 15.43
C GLU A 303 30.47 2.91 15.54
N LYS A 304 31.03 3.71 16.46
CA LYS A 304 30.84 5.16 16.43
C LYS A 304 32.10 5.74 15.80
N PRO A 305 31.98 6.33 14.60
CA PRO A 305 33.14 6.95 14.00
C PRO A 305 33.65 8.05 14.93
N ASP A 306 34.88 7.91 15.42
CA ASP A 306 35.60 8.98 16.10
C ASP A 306 36.32 9.80 15.02
N TYR A 307 35.66 10.84 14.54
CA TYR A 307 36.26 11.75 13.55
C TYR A 307 37.29 12.73 14.18
N GLY A 308 37.67 12.52 15.45
CA GLY A 308 38.76 13.27 16.08
C GLY A 308 38.50 14.77 16.28
N PHE A 309 37.29 15.24 16.11
CA PHE A 309 36.92 16.64 16.35
C PHE A 309 36.32 16.79 17.75
N HIS A 310 37.13 17.32 18.67
CA HIS A 310 36.72 17.87 19.96
C HIS A 310 36.59 19.38 19.88
#